data_a3933b757be94978ef57b32e47bc8ee2
#
_entry.id   a3933b757be94978ef57b32e47bc8ee2
#
_cell.length_a   1.000
_cell.length_b   1.000
_cell.length_c   1.000
_cell.angle_alpha   90.00
_cell.angle_beta   90.00
_cell.angle_gamma   90.00
#
_symmetry.space_group_name_H-M   'P 1'
#
loop_
_entity.id
_entity.type
_entity.pdbx_description
1 polymer ?
#
loop_
_entity_poly.entity_id
_entity_poly.type
_entity_poly.pdbx_seq_one_letter_code
_entity_poly.pdbx_strand_id
1 'polypeptide(L)'
;MLSPKRVKHRKQHRGRRGGLSRGQVTVQFGEYGLKTIDAGWLTNRQIEAARIAMTRKIKRGGKVWINVYPDKPFTKKPAETRMGSGKGSPEGWVAVVKPGRVMFELAGVSEPLAREAMRLAGHKLPVRTKFVMREDA
;
A
#
# COMPACT_ATOMS: atom_id res chain seq x y z
N MET A 1 -13.15 -2.19 -5.57
CA MET A 1 -11.81 -1.80 -5.06
C MET A 1 -11.91 -1.17 -3.69
N LEU A 2 -10.82 -1.13 -2.99
CA LEU A 2 -10.79 -0.59 -1.63
C LEU A 2 -11.11 0.91 -1.62
N SER A 3 -12.08 1.28 -0.80
CA SER A 3 -12.41 2.68 -0.56
C SER A 3 -13.14 2.79 0.79
N PRO A 4 -13.05 3.94 1.48
CA PRO A 4 -13.77 4.10 2.73
C PRO A 4 -15.28 4.14 2.52
N LYS A 5 -16.02 3.58 3.46
CA LYS A 5 -17.49 3.63 3.44
C LYS A 5 -18.00 5.02 3.79
N ARG A 6 -17.31 5.70 4.71
CA ARG A 6 -17.66 7.05 5.14
C ARG A 6 -16.40 7.89 5.20
N VAL A 7 -16.51 9.15 4.78
CA VAL A 7 -15.42 10.10 4.87
C VAL A 7 -15.90 11.39 5.48
N LYS A 8 -15.11 11.93 6.38
CA LYS A 8 -15.38 13.24 6.97
C LYS A 8 -15.18 14.36 5.96
N HIS A 9 -14.16 14.23 5.13
CA HIS A 9 -13.86 15.17 4.04
C HIS A 9 -13.58 14.38 2.76
N ARG A 10 -14.31 14.69 1.71
CA ARG A 10 -14.14 14.05 0.41
C ARG A 10 -12.90 14.53 -0.33
N LYS A 11 -12.44 15.73 -0.02
CA LYS A 11 -11.25 16.33 -0.61
C LYS A 11 -10.31 16.75 0.49
N GLN A 12 -9.03 16.47 0.32
CA GLN A 12 -7.99 16.80 1.29
C GLN A 12 -6.78 17.37 0.58
N HIS A 13 -6.00 18.17 1.29
CA HIS A 13 -4.72 18.63 0.78
C HIS A 13 -3.74 17.47 0.68
N ARG A 14 -2.79 17.59 -0.27
CA ARG A 14 -1.78 16.53 -0.46
C ARG A 14 -0.96 16.26 0.78
N GLY A 15 -0.63 17.31 1.54
CA GLY A 15 0.20 17.16 2.71
C GLY A 15 1.67 16.87 2.37
N ARG A 16 2.48 16.79 3.42
CA ARG A 16 3.89 16.44 3.30
C ARG A 16 4.09 14.94 3.49
N ARG A 17 4.99 14.36 2.72
CA ARG A 17 5.31 12.94 2.78
C ARG A 17 6.65 12.67 3.47
N GLY A 18 7.05 13.59 4.34
CA GLY A 18 8.32 13.44 5.07
C GLY A 18 8.18 12.58 6.32
N GLY A 19 9.34 12.20 6.86
CA GLY A 19 9.42 11.43 8.10
C GLY A 19 9.41 9.92 7.90
N LEU A 20 9.54 9.19 9.00
CA LEU A 20 9.53 7.74 9.02
C LEU A 20 8.21 7.23 9.55
N SER A 21 7.87 5.99 9.21
CA SER A 21 6.67 5.36 9.74
C SER A 21 6.82 5.14 11.24
N ARG A 22 5.75 5.45 11.98
CA ARG A 22 5.70 5.22 13.43
C ARG A 22 4.95 3.95 13.81
N GLY A 23 4.15 3.40 12.88
CA GLY A 23 3.41 2.18 13.10
C GLY A 23 3.68 1.16 12.01
N GLN A 24 3.39 -0.10 12.30
CA GLN A 24 3.54 -1.20 11.34
C GLN A 24 4.95 -1.29 10.75
N VAL A 25 5.97 -1.14 11.61
CA VAL A 25 7.37 -1.21 11.16
C VAL A 25 7.96 -2.61 11.25
N THR A 26 7.25 -3.53 11.89
CA THR A 26 7.65 -4.94 11.99
C THR A 26 6.51 -5.83 11.52
N VAL A 27 6.85 -7.07 11.17
CA VAL A 27 5.86 -8.09 10.83
C VAL A 27 5.11 -8.48 12.11
N GLN A 28 3.80 -8.30 12.13
CA GLN A 28 2.98 -8.50 13.33
C GLN A 28 2.03 -9.68 13.23
N PHE A 29 1.45 -9.91 12.09
CA PHE A 29 0.42 -10.93 11.90
C PHE A 29 0.93 -12.18 11.21
N GLY A 30 1.82 -12.03 10.24
CA GLY A 30 2.36 -13.14 9.45
C GLY A 30 3.77 -13.52 9.86
N GLU A 31 4.41 -14.22 8.96
CA GLU A 31 5.81 -14.64 9.11
C GLU A 31 6.75 -13.82 8.25
N TYR A 32 6.22 -13.27 7.15
CA TYR A 32 6.97 -12.51 6.16
C TYR A 32 6.24 -11.22 5.86
N GLY A 33 6.98 -10.21 5.43
CA GLY A 33 6.39 -8.93 5.11
C GLY A 33 7.07 -8.24 3.94
N LEU A 34 6.37 -7.26 3.38
CA LEU A 34 6.90 -6.37 2.35
C LEU A 34 6.89 -4.97 2.91
N LYS A 35 8.10 -4.44 3.12
CA LYS A 35 8.33 -3.13 3.73
C LYS A 35 8.66 -2.12 2.65
N THR A 36 8.13 -0.90 2.76
CA THR A 36 8.51 0.18 1.85
C THR A 36 9.80 0.84 2.32
N ILE A 37 10.66 1.17 1.36
CA ILE A 37 11.88 1.94 1.59
C ILE A 37 11.63 3.43 1.37
N ASP A 38 10.65 3.76 0.52
CA ASP A 38 10.34 5.13 0.14
C ASP A 38 9.03 5.60 0.77
N ALA A 39 8.89 6.92 0.87
CA ALA A 39 7.58 7.53 1.10
C ALA A 39 6.82 7.58 -0.23
N GLY A 40 5.51 7.44 -0.17
CA GLY A 40 4.72 7.51 -1.39
C GLY A 40 3.23 7.34 -1.14
N TRP A 41 2.50 7.41 -2.23
CA TRP A 41 1.06 7.15 -2.24
C TRP A 41 0.80 5.85 -2.98
N LEU A 42 0.05 4.96 -2.34
CA LEU A 42 -0.42 3.72 -2.96
C LEU A 42 -1.89 3.91 -3.33
N THR A 43 -2.20 3.82 -4.60
CA THR A 43 -3.60 3.88 -5.02
C THR A 43 -4.30 2.58 -4.68
N ASN A 44 -5.63 2.64 -4.56
CA ASN A 44 -6.43 1.44 -4.34
C ASN A 44 -6.20 0.38 -5.43
N ARG A 45 -5.96 0.81 -6.66
CA ARG A 45 -5.66 -0.10 -7.78
C ARG A 45 -4.31 -0.79 -7.60
N GLN A 46 -3.30 -0.06 -7.14
CA GLN A 46 -1.97 -0.63 -6.90
C GLN A 46 -2.00 -1.63 -5.76
N ILE A 47 -2.69 -1.32 -4.67
CA ILE A 47 -2.86 -2.24 -3.55
C ILE A 47 -3.56 -3.53 -4.00
N GLU A 48 -4.62 -3.40 -4.78
CA GLU A 48 -5.35 -4.55 -5.29
C GLU A 48 -4.49 -5.38 -6.25
N ALA A 49 -3.73 -4.73 -7.13
CA ALA A 49 -2.83 -5.43 -8.05
C ALA A 49 -1.75 -6.20 -7.31
N ALA A 50 -1.18 -5.62 -6.26
CA ALA A 50 -0.19 -6.30 -5.43
C ALA A 50 -0.79 -7.52 -4.72
N ARG A 51 -1.98 -7.37 -4.16
CA ARG A 51 -2.70 -8.47 -3.51
C ARG A 51 -2.93 -9.62 -4.49
N ILE A 52 -3.40 -9.32 -5.68
CA ILE A 52 -3.65 -10.33 -6.71
C ILE A 52 -2.35 -11.04 -7.09
N ALA A 53 -1.26 -10.30 -7.27
CA ALA A 53 0.03 -10.87 -7.63
C ALA A 53 0.52 -11.86 -6.56
N MET A 54 0.42 -11.49 -5.28
CA MET A 54 0.77 -12.39 -4.18
C MET A 54 -0.12 -13.63 -4.16
N THR A 55 -1.42 -13.43 -4.24
CA THR A 55 -2.41 -14.51 -4.15
C THR A 55 -2.23 -15.53 -5.28
N ARG A 56 -1.98 -15.05 -6.50
CA ARG A 56 -1.72 -15.95 -7.63
C ARG A 56 -0.47 -16.78 -7.42
N LYS A 57 0.57 -16.20 -6.86
CA LYS A 57 1.83 -16.91 -6.66
C LYS A 57 1.72 -18.00 -5.59
N ILE A 58 1.08 -17.68 -4.47
CA ILE A 58 0.90 -18.67 -3.39
C ILE A 58 -0.28 -19.59 -3.62
N LYS A 59 -1.11 -19.28 -4.61
CA LYS A 59 -2.32 -20.04 -4.95
C LYS A 59 -3.27 -20.13 -3.76
N ARG A 60 -3.68 -21.33 -3.36
CA ARG A 60 -4.61 -21.52 -2.25
C ARG A 60 -3.92 -21.73 -0.90
N GLY A 61 -2.59 -21.80 -0.89
CA GLY A 61 -1.85 -21.91 0.35
C GLY A 61 -1.63 -20.56 0.99
N GLY A 62 -1.48 -20.57 2.29
CA GLY A 62 -1.08 -19.38 3.01
C GLY A 62 -2.19 -18.36 3.26
N LYS A 63 -1.80 -17.28 3.92
CA LYS A 63 -2.70 -16.21 4.30
C LYS A 63 -2.01 -14.87 4.08
N VAL A 64 -2.77 -13.89 3.62
CA VAL A 64 -2.27 -12.54 3.29
C VAL A 64 -2.97 -11.51 4.19
N TRP A 65 -2.19 -10.59 4.73
CA TRP A 65 -2.71 -9.42 5.44
C TRP A 65 -2.31 -8.17 4.67
N ILE A 66 -3.22 -7.22 4.57
CA ILE A 66 -2.98 -5.92 3.96
C ILE A 66 -3.00 -4.89 5.09
N ASN A 67 -1.85 -4.28 5.35
CA ASN A 67 -1.68 -3.35 6.47
C ASN A 67 -1.80 -1.88 6.06
N VAL A 68 -2.22 -1.63 4.82
CA VAL A 68 -2.43 -0.28 4.30
C VAL A 68 -3.85 -0.17 3.78
N TYR A 69 -4.46 0.97 3.99
CA TYR A 69 -5.82 1.21 3.52
C TYR A 69 -5.90 2.56 2.82
N PRO A 70 -6.50 2.63 1.63
CA PRO A 70 -6.57 3.87 0.87
C PRO A 70 -7.70 4.75 1.42
N ASP A 71 -7.38 5.55 2.41
CA ASP A 71 -8.35 6.40 3.11
C ASP A 71 -8.23 7.88 2.75
N LYS A 72 -7.21 8.28 1.98
CA LYS A 72 -7.02 9.66 1.57
C LYS A 72 -7.55 9.86 0.15
N PRO A 73 -8.52 10.76 -0.06
CA PRO A 73 -8.97 11.07 -1.41
C PRO A 73 -7.92 11.90 -2.15
N PHE A 74 -7.79 11.67 -3.44
CA PHE A 74 -6.97 12.53 -4.26
C PHE A 74 -7.77 13.05 -5.44
N THR A 75 -7.41 14.25 -5.90
CA THR A 75 -8.04 14.89 -7.04
C THR A 75 -7.03 15.07 -8.14
N LYS A 76 -7.47 14.86 -9.37
CA LYS A 76 -6.68 15.16 -10.55
C LYS A 76 -7.26 16.37 -11.22
N LYS A 77 -6.42 17.38 -11.46
CA LYS A 77 -6.88 18.59 -12.14
C LYS A 77 -7.09 18.26 -13.61
N PRO A 78 -8.28 18.49 -14.18
CA PRO A 78 -8.50 18.29 -15.61
C PRO A 78 -7.54 19.16 -16.42
N ALA A 79 -7.09 18.66 -17.59
CA ALA A 79 -6.18 19.39 -18.44
C ALA A 79 -6.73 20.75 -18.89
N GLU A 80 -8.04 20.87 -18.97
CA GLU A 80 -8.72 22.09 -19.40
C GLU A 80 -9.08 23.03 -18.24
N THR A 81 -8.79 22.65 -17.00
CA THR A 81 -9.14 23.47 -15.85
C THR A 81 -8.22 24.68 -15.78
N ARG A 82 -8.82 25.86 -15.79
CA ARG A 82 -8.10 27.11 -15.61
C ARG A 82 -7.65 27.25 -14.17
N MET A 83 -6.53 27.96 -13.96
CA MET A 83 -6.06 28.26 -12.63
C MET A 83 -7.12 29.06 -11.86
N GLY A 84 -7.34 28.68 -10.59
CA GLY A 84 -8.29 29.34 -9.72
C GLY A 84 -9.70 28.78 -9.70
N SER A 85 -9.99 27.75 -10.48
CA SER A 85 -11.33 27.15 -10.51
C SER A 85 -11.58 26.08 -9.45
N GLY A 86 -10.76 26.03 -8.39
CA GLY A 86 -10.97 25.11 -7.27
C GLY A 86 -10.52 23.68 -7.54
N LYS A 87 -10.66 22.82 -6.54
CA LYS A 87 -10.33 21.40 -6.63
C LYS A 87 -11.34 20.66 -7.49
N GLY A 88 -10.84 19.79 -8.35
CA GLY A 88 -11.70 18.87 -9.09
C GLY A 88 -12.35 17.83 -8.18
N SER A 89 -13.20 17.00 -8.75
CA SER A 89 -13.81 15.88 -8.03
C SER A 89 -12.76 14.85 -7.63
N PRO A 90 -12.96 14.12 -6.51
CA PRO A 90 -12.07 13.04 -6.16
C PRO A 90 -12.00 11.99 -7.26
N GLU A 91 -10.79 11.66 -7.69
CA GLU A 91 -10.55 10.65 -8.72
C GLU A 91 -10.34 9.25 -8.13
N GLY A 92 -9.98 9.17 -6.88
CA GLY A 92 -9.73 7.91 -6.23
C GLY A 92 -9.21 8.08 -4.82
N TRP A 93 -8.72 6.99 -4.28
CA TRP A 93 -8.26 6.91 -2.90
C TRP A 93 -6.84 6.41 -2.86
N VAL A 94 -6.05 6.94 -1.94
CA VAL A 94 -4.67 6.52 -1.75
C VAL A 94 -4.38 6.25 -0.28
N ALA A 95 -3.46 5.34 -0.04
CA ALA A 95 -2.83 5.15 1.26
C ALA A 95 -1.49 5.87 1.24
N VAL A 96 -1.23 6.68 2.26
CA VAL A 96 0.05 7.35 2.42
C VAL A 96 0.96 6.43 3.21
N VAL A 97 2.12 6.10 2.66
CA VAL A 97 3.13 5.29 3.35
C VAL A 97 4.41 6.10 3.54
N LYS A 98 5.06 5.83 4.66
CA LYS A 98 6.35 6.42 4.99
C LYS A 98 7.41 5.31 5.05
N PRO A 99 8.69 5.64 4.86
CA PRO A 99 9.75 4.63 4.91
C PRO A 99 9.67 3.80 6.18
N GLY A 100 9.82 2.49 6.03
CA GLY A 100 9.78 1.54 7.14
C GLY A 100 8.43 0.85 7.35
N ARG A 101 7.37 1.28 6.68
CA ARG A 101 6.05 0.67 6.83
C ARG A 101 6.01 -0.73 6.23
N VAL A 102 5.57 -1.72 7.00
CA VAL A 102 5.26 -3.06 6.48
C VAL A 102 3.86 -3.00 5.87
N MET A 103 3.80 -3.04 4.55
CA MET A 103 2.55 -2.84 3.80
C MET A 103 1.72 -4.11 3.69
N PHE A 104 2.38 -5.25 3.50
CA PHE A 104 1.72 -6.54 3.33
C PHE A 104 2.43 -7.58 4.17
N GLU A 105 1.68 -8.58 4.61
CA GLU A 105 2.24 -9.71 5.36
C GLU A 105 1.72 -11.02 4.78
N LEU A 106 2.48 -12.08 5.00
CA LEU A 106 2.22 -13.39 4.42
C LEU A 106 2.62 -14.47 5.42
N ALA A 107 1.85 -15.53 5.48
CA ALA A 107 2.14 -16.69 6.33
C ALA A 107 1.64 -17.97 5.69
N GLY A 108 2.13 -19.12 6.20
CA GLY A 108 1.67 -20.42 5.75
C GLY A 108 2.29 -20.91 4.45
N VAL A 109 3.41 -20.31 4.03
CA VAL A 109 4.14 -20.73 2.83
C VAL A 109 5.63 -20.79 3.15
N SER A 110 6.40 -21.48 2.29
CA SER A 110 7.85 -21.53 2.44
C SER A 110 8.48 -20.16 2.19
N GLU A 111 9.67 -19.93 2.74
CA GLU A 111 10.37 -18.67 2.54
C GLU A 111 10.67 -18.39 1.07
N PRO A 112 11.18 -19.34 0.25
CA PRO A 112 11.41 -19.06 -1.16
C PRO A 112 10.14 -18.64 -1.91
N LEU A 113 9.03 -19.28 -1.62
CA LEU A 113 7.75 -18.92 -2.22
C LEU A 113 7.28 -17.52 -1.76
N ALA A 114 7.46 -17.22 -0.48
CA ALA A 114 7.11 -15.92 0.08
C ALA A 114 7.95 -14.80 -0.57
N ARG A 115 9.26 -15.03 -0.72
CA ARG A 115 10.15 -14.05 -1.38
C ARG A 115 9.70 -13.76 -2.81
N GLU A 116 9.34 -14.79 -3.56
CA GLU A 116 8.88 -14.61 -4.94
C GLU A 116 7.55 -13.90 -5.00
N ALA A 117 6.61 -14.26 -4.13
CA ALA A 117 5.30 -13.60 -4.07
C ALA A 117 5.45 -12.12 -3.74
N MET A 118 6.30 -11.77 -2.77
CA MET A 118 6.53 -10.38 -2.38
C MET A 118 7.26 -9.60 -3.46
N ARG A 119 8.18 -10.23 -4.19
CA ARG A 119 8.86 -9.61 -5.33
C ARG A 119 7.83 -9.20 -6.40
N LEU A 120 6.94 -10.11 -6.74
CA LEU A 120 5.90 -9.83 -7.73
C LEU A 120 4.95 -8.73 -7.26
N ALA A 121 4.59 -8.73 -5.98
CA ALA A 121 3.75 -7.68 -5.42
C ALA A 121 4.46 -6.32 -5.47
N GLY A 122 5.75 -6.29 -5.15
CA GLY A 122 6.54 -5.05 -5.18
C GLY A 122 6.60 -4.41 -6.55
N HIS A 123 6.56 -5.22 -7.61
CA HIS A 123 6.54 -4.71 -8.99
C HIS A 123 5.27 -3.92 -9.32
N LYS A 124 4.19 -4.13 -8.56
CA LYS A 124 2.93 -3.43 -8.77
C LYS A 124 2.84 -2.12 -7.99
N LEU A 125 3.82 -1.83 -7.16
CA LEU A 125 3.82 -0.66 -6.28
C LEU A 125 4.76 0.41 -6.79
N PRO A 126 4.46 1.70 -6.54
CA PRO A 126 5.29 2.81 -7.02
C PRO A 126 6.49 3.10 -6.12
N VAL A 127 6.67 2.35 -5.05
CA VAL A 127 7.75 2.55 -4.07
C VAL A 127 8.71 1.38 -4.12
N ARG A 128 9.96 1.63 -3.74
CA ARG A 128 10.93 0.56 -3.57
C ARG A 128 10.57 -0.23 -2.32
N THR A 129 10.74 -1.54 -2.40
CA THR A 129 10.30 -2.46 -1.34
C THR A 129 11.43 -3.36 -0.89
N LYS A 130 11.27 -3.90 0.31
CA LYS A 130 12.20 -4.85 0.90
C LYS A 130 11.43 -5.99 1.54
N PHE A 131 11.86 -7.22 1.27
CA PHE A 131 11.34 -8.41 1.95
C PHE A 131 11.89 -8.44 3.38
N VAL A 132 11.00 -8.66 4.34
CA VAL A 132 11.39 -8.78 5.75
C VAL A 132 10.73 -10.02 6.35
N MET A 133 11.36 -10.55 7.38
CA MET A 133 10.85 -11.70 8.12
C MET A 133 10.48 -11.26 9.53
N ARG A 134 9.55 -12.02 10.14
CA ARG A 134 9.19 -11.77 11.51
C ARG A 134 10.41 -12.02 12.40
N GLU A 135 10.70 -11.07 13.26
CA GLU A 135 11.76 -11.24 14.23
C GLU A 135 11.27 -12.14 15.37
N ASP A 136 12.05 -13.14 15.70
CA ASP A 136 11.78 -13.93 16.87
C ASP A 136 12.09 -13.11 18.11
N ALA A 137 11.14 -13.09 19.01
CA ALA A 137 11.29 -12.34 20.26
C ALA A 137 12.34 -13.02 21.18
#